data_ab09dd4ae3086a71ec0eeeb3a200a9ee
#
_entry.id   ab09dd4ae3086a71ec0eeeb3a200a9ee
#
_cell.length_a   1.000
_cell.length_b   1.000
_cell.length_c   1.000
_cell.angle_alpha   90.00
_cell.angle_beta   90.00
_cell.angle_gamma   90.00
#
_symmetry.space_group_name_H-M   'P 1'
#
loop_
_entity.id
_entity.type
_entity.pdbx_description
1 polymer ?
#
loop_
_entity_poly.entity_id
_entity_poly.type
_entity_poly.pdbx_seq_one_letter_code
_entity_poly.pdbx_strand_id
1 'polypeptide(L)'
;MKTESFRKQALSLAVFVLAVAAVFALTRLRSDPAKKQAEFVVQQLLSCSSAVEDAVDADAASVSGSQPGLVSADSAGLESFVRAQLGDAMTADCLDKVMANRLPTRITALAAQSGDQLMPTDLTLKKRAGAENCYDFSAALLPVTGSTAAGQASGTITMVKEDGVWKASRITLTIS
;
A
#
# COMPACT_ATOMS: atom_id res chain seq x y z
N MET A 1 8.82 20.50 -57.79
CA MET A 1 9.70 20.61 -56.62
C MET A 1 8.99 20.66 -55.25
N LYS A 2 7.66 20.53 -55.14
CA LYS A 2 6.95 20.53 -53.84
C LYS A 2 6.73 19.16 -53.19
N THR A 3 6.87 18.07 -53.90
CA THR A 3 6.56 16.71 -53.43
C THR A 3 7.65 16.06 -52.56
N GLU A 4 8.92 16.45 -52.74
CA GLU A 4 10.04 15.90 -51.95
C GLU A 4 10.08 16.46 -50.53
N SER A 5 9.69 17.71 -50.30
CA SER A 5 9.63 18.31 -48.98
C SER A 5 8.54 17.65 -48.10
N PHE A 6 7.41 17.32 -48.70
CA PHE A 6 6.31 16.64 -47.99
C PHE A 6 6.68 15.21 -47.59
N ARG A 7 7.42 14.47 -48.41
CA ARG A 7 7.91 13.12 -48.09
C ARG A 7 8.91 13.13 -46.93
N LYS A 8 9.82 14.11 -46.91
CA LYS A 8 10.80 14.24 -45.82
C LYS A 8 10.14 14.62 -44.48
N GLN A 9 9.13 15.50 -44.50
CA GLN A 9 8.38 15.86 -43.32
C GLN A 9 7.52 14.70 -42.77
N ALA A 10 6.86 13.93 -43.64
CA ALA A 10 6.08 12.76 -43.28
C ALA A 10 6.96 11.66 -42.68
N LEU A 11 8.17 11.45 -43.25
CA LEU A 11 9.12 10.47 -42.71
C LEU A 11 9.66 10.86 -41.34
N SER A 12 9.96 12.16 -41.13
CA SER A 12 10.42 12.68 -39.85
C SER A 12 9.34 12.55 -38.74
N LEU A 13 8.07 12.81 -39.09
CA LEU A 13 6.97 12.65 -38.17
C LEU A 13 6.75 11.18 -37.78
N ALA A 14 6.83 10.26 -38.74
CA ALA A 14 6.67 8.82 -38.48
C ALA A 14 7.77 8.26 -37.57
N VAL A 15 9.03 8.70 -37.77
CA VAL A 15 10.17 8.31 -36.92
C VAL A 15 10.00 8.85 -35.50
N PHE A 16 9.51 10.08 -35.36
CA PHE A 16 9.25 10.68 -34.03
C PHE A 16 8.14 9.95 -33.28
N VAL A 17 7.03 9.60 -33.94
CA VAL A 17 5.93 8.84 -33.34
C VAL A 17 6.39 7.43 -32.93
N LEU A 18 7.20 6.76 -33.75
CA LEU A 18 7.78 5.46 -33.40
C LEU A 18 8.75 5.55 -32.22
N ALA A 19 9.57 6.58 -32.13
CA ALA A 19 10.49 6.80 -31.03
C ALA A 19 9.72 7.05 -29.71
N VAL A 20 8.67 7.87 -29.74
CA VAL A 20 7.81 8.13 -28.58
C VAL A 20 7.06 6.85 -28.15
N ALA A 21 6.53 6.09 -29.09
CA ALA A 21 5.88 4.81 -28.80
C ALA A 21 6.84 3.78 -28.20
N ALA A 22 8.09 3.72 -28.67
CA ALA A 22 9.12 2.85 -28.13
C ALA A 22 9.53 3.25 -26.71
N VAL A 23 9.66 4.55 -26.42
CA VAL A 23 9.93 5.05 -25.07
C VAL A 23 8.77 4.73 -24.13
N PHE A 24 7.53 4.91 -24.57
CA PHE A 24 6.34 4.53 -23.78
C PHE A 24 6.25 3.02 -23.55
N ALA A 25 6.58 2.20 -24.52
CA ALA A 25 6.63 0.74 -24.39
C ALA A 25 7.74 0.31 -23.41
N LEU A 26 8.93 0.93 -23.49
CA LEU A 26 10.05 0.66 -22.59
C LEU A 26 9.79 1.12 -21.16
N THR A 27 9.05 2.20 -20.94
CA THR A 27 8.67 2.64 -19.58
C THR A 27 7.59 1.75 -18.99
N ARG A 28 6.66 1.20 -19.78
CA ARG A 28 5.69 0.19 -19.33
C ARG A 28 6.33 -1.17 -19.04
N LEU A 29 7.37 -1.57 -19.78
CA LEU A 29 8.12 -2.80 -19.54
C LEU A 29 9.02 -2.73 -18.29
N ARG A 30 9.27 -1.54 -17.74
CA ARG A 30 10.03 -1.33 -16.50
C ARG A 30 9.18 -1.26 -15.22
N SER A 31 7.88 -1.49 -15.29
CA SER A 31 7.08 -1.59 -14.07
C SER A 31 7.42 -2.89 -13.35
N ASP A 32 8.13 -2.81 -12.26
CA ASP A 32 8.45 -3.92 -11.37
C ASP A 32 7.13 -4.41 -10.71
N PRO A 33 6.58 -5.58 -11.11
CA PRO A 33 5.30 -6.04 -10.59
C PRO A 33 5.39 -6.41 -9.11
N ALA A 34 6.57 -6.84 -8.63
CA ALA A 34 6.80 -7.09 -7.21
C ALA A 34 6.72 -5.78 -6.41
N LYS A 35 7.29 -4.68 -6.95
CA LYS A 35 7.21 -3.36 -6.33
C LYS A 35 5.78 -2.86 -6.22
N LYS A 36 4.98 -2.97 -7.29
CA LYS A 36 3.57 -2.56 -7.27
C LYS A 36 2.76 -3.32 -6.24
N GLN A 37 2.97 -4.62 -6.14
CA GLN A 37 2.30 -5.43 -5.13
C GLN A 37 2.78 -5.08 -3.71
N ALA A 38 4.06 -4.77 -3.54
CA ALA A 38 4.60 -4.29 -2.27
C ALA A 38 3.98 -2.93 -1.86
N GLU A 39 3.84 -1.99 -2.81
CA GLU A 39 3.16 -0.71 -2.59
C GLU A 39 1.72 -0.92 -2.12
N PHE A 40 0.98 -1.81 -2.80
CA PHE A 40 -0.40 -2.17 -2.41
C PHE A 40 -0.45 -2.71 -0.98
N VAL A 41 0.38 -3.70 -0.64
CA VAL A 41 0.40 -4.31 0.69
C VAL A 41 0.71 -3.28 1.78
N VAL A 42 1.73 -2.44 1.58
CA VAL A 42 2.10 -1.40 2.55
C VAL A 42 0.98 -0.38 2.70
N GLN A 43 0.37 0.07 1.59
CA GLN A 43 -0.73 1.03 1.61
C GLN A 43 -1.93 0.47 2.37
N GLN A 44 -2.36 -0.76 2.08
CA GLN A 44 -3.48 -1.40 2.77
C GLN A 44 -3.19 -1.60 4.27
N LEU A 45 -1.98 -2.04 4.63
CA LEU A 45 -1.60 -2.22 6.02
C LEU A 45 -1.62 -0.90 6.80
N LEU A 46 -1.10 0.19 6.20
CA LEU A 46 -1.06 1.51 6.85
C LEU A 46 -2.44 2.19 6.90
N SER A 47 -3.38 1.80 6.05
CA SER A 47 -4.77 2.32 6.04
C SER A 47 -5.73 1.48 6.89
N CYS A 48 -5.27 0.47 7.63
CA CYS A 48 -6.16 -0.42 8.39
C CYS A 48 -6.91 0.29 9.53
N SER A 49 -6.52 1.50 9.91
CA SER A 49 -7.25 2.32 10.89
C SER A 49 -8.63 2.77 10.40
N SER A 50 -8.78 3.02 9.09
CA SER A 50 -10.06 3.46 8.51
C SER A 50 -11.11 2.36 8.49
N ALA A 51 -10.70 1.12 8.46
CA ALA A 51 -11.59 -0.01 8.27
C ALA A 51 -12.18 -0.55 9.59
N VAL A 52 -11.58 -0.19 10.73
CA VAL A 52 -12.08 -0.61 12.04
C VAL A 52 -13.34 0.17 12.41
N GLU A 53 -13.44 1.45 12.04
CA GLU A 53 -14.65 2.25 12.27
C GLU A 53 -15.83 1.76 11.42
N ASP A 54 -15.61 1.45 10.13
CA ASP A 54 -16.66 0.91 9.26
C ASP A 54 -17.20 -0.45 9.75
N ALA A 55 -16.34 -1.29 10.35
CA ALA A 55 -16.75 -2.56 10.93
C ALA A 55 -17.50 -2.39 12.27
N VAL A 56 -17.12 -1.40 13.07
CA VAL A 56 -17.78 -1.09 14.35
C VAL A 56 -19.15 -0.46 14.13
N ASP A 57 -19.31 0.42 13.12
CA ASP A 57 -20.60 1.04 12.79
C ASP A 57 -21.60 0.02 12.21
N ALA A 58 -21.12 -1.00 11.49
CA ALA A 58 -21.97 -2.09 10.99
C ALA A 58 -22.49 -3.00 12.13
N ASP A 59 -21.69 -3.22 13.16
CA ASP A 59 -22.09 -4.03 14.35
C ASP A 59 -22.90 -3.19 15.37
N ALA A 60 -22.63 -1.89 15.49
CA ALA A 60 -23.37 -0.99 16.40
C ALA A 60 -24.84 -0.81 15.99
N ALA A 61 -25.18 -0.99 14.71
CA ALA A 61 -26.56 -0.98 14.24
C ALA A 61 -27.39 -2.19 14.74
N SER A 62 -26.75 -3.22 15.30
CA SER A 62 -27.41 -4.43 15.78
C SER A 62 -27.55 -4.52 17.30
N VAL A 63 -26.93 -3.63 18.11
CA VAL A 63 -26.99 -3.66 19.56
C VAL A 63 -27.41 -2.31 20.14
N SER A 64 -28.72 -2.15 20.31
CA SER A 64 -29.29 -1.04 21.07
C SER A 64 -29.01 -1.21 22.56
N GLY A 65 -28.10 -0.45 23.10
CA GLY A 65 -27.90 -0.21 24.52
C GLY A 65 -26.60 -0.72 25.11
N SER A 66 -25.56 0.12 25.07
CA SER A 66 -24.51 0.15 26.11
C SER A 66 -23.59 1.38 25.88
N GLN A 67 -23.15 1.95 26.98
CA GLN A 67 -22.40 3.17 27.23
C GLN A 67 -21.24 3.44 26.25
N PRO A 68 -20.89 4.75 26.01
CA PRO A 68 -19.67 5.14 25.32
C PRO A 68 -18.48 4.95 26.26
N GLY A 69 -17.91 3.77 26.27
CA GLY A 69 -16.69 3.41 26.99
C GLY A 69 -15.77 2.72 26.01
N LEU A 70 -14.60 3.32 25.79
CA LEU A 70 -13.39 2.76 25.18
C LEU A 70 -13.65 1.42 24.46
N VAL A 71 -13.96 1.48 23.19
CA VAL A 71 -14.03 0.30 22.35
C VAL A 71 -12.60 -0.25 22.32
N SER A 72 -12.33 -1.26 23.13
CA SER A 72 -11.30 -2.24 22.86
C SER A 72 -11.63 -2.73 21.46
N ALA A 73 -10.95 -2.22 20.45
CA ALA A 73 -11.09 -2.74 19.11
C ALA A 73 -10.95 -4.26 19.24
N ASP A 74 -12.06 -4.97 19.04
CA ASP A 74 -12.09 -6.42 19.23
C ASP A 74 -10.99 -6.97 18.30
N SER A 75 -9.96 -7.54 18.91
CA SER A 75 -8.80 -8.05 18.19
C SER A 75 -9.21 -9.06 17.11
N ALA A 76 -10.35 -9.71 17.27
CA ALA A 76 -10.92 -10.65 16.33
C ALA A 76 -11.49 -9.96 15.08
N GLY A 77 -12.16 -8.82 15.23
CA GLY A 77 -12.66 -8.03 14.08
C GLY A 77 -11.53 -7.46 13.24
N LEU A 78 -10.51 -6.88 13.90
CA LEU A 78 -9.32 -6.39 13.21
C LEU A 78 -8.55 -7.51 12.48
N GLU A 79 -8.40 -8.68 13.11
CA GLU A 79 -7.77 -9.84 12.50
C GLU A 79 -8.53 -10.31 11.27
N SER A 80 -9.85 -10.45 11.40
CA SER A 80 -10.74 -10.88 10.30
C SER A 80 -10.65 -9.90 9.12
N PHE A 81 -10.66 -8.60 9.39
CA PHE A 81 -10.51 -7.57 8.38
C PHE A 81 -9.15 -7.65 7.67
N VAL A 82 -8.05 -7.71 8.41
CA VAL A 82 -6.70 -7.80 7.84
C VAL A 82 -6.55 -9.07 7.00
N ARG A 83 -7.08 -10.20 7.44
CA ARG A 83 -7.08 -11.45 6.67
C ARG A 83 -7.89 -11.32 5.38
N ALA A 84 -9.03 -10.67 5.41
CA ALA A 84 -9.86 -10.45 4.22
C ALA A 84 -9.17 -9.53 3.19
N GLN A 85 -8.50 -8.48 3.65
CA GLN A 85 -7.85 -7.49 2.76
C GLN A 85 -6.47 -7.93 2.25
N LEU A 86 -5.70 -8.62 3.07
CA LEU A 86 -4.29 -8.92 2.80
C LEU A 86 -3.99 -10.42 2.64
N GLY A 87 -4.97 -11.31 2.86
CA GLY A 87 -4.76 -12.75 2.81
C GLY A 87 -4.20 -13.24 1.47
N ASP A 88 -4.70 -12.70 0.36
CA ASP A 88 -4.23 -13.04 -0.99
C ASP A 88 -2.92 -12.33 -1.38
N ALA A 89 -2.59 -11.23 -0.70
CA ALA A 89 -1.43 -10.41 -1.00
C ALA A 89 -0.20 -10.72 -0.12
N MET A 90 -0.37 -11.55 0.90
CA MET A 90 0.69 -12.03 1.80
C MET A 90 0.76 -13.56 1.81
N THR A 91 1.93 -14.10 2.13
CA THR A 91 2.03 -15.52 2.50
C THR A 91 1.38 -15.73 3.88
N ALA A 92 0.87 -16.94 4.16
CA ALA A 92 0.25 -17.25 5.45
C ALA A 92 1.20 -16.94 6.62
N ASP A 93 2.48 -17.35 6.52
CA ASP A 93 3.51 -17.08 7.54
C ASP A 93 3.77 -15.57 7.74
N CYS A 94 3.75 -14.78 6.66
CA CYS A 94 3.89 -13.33 6.76
C CYS A 94 2.68 -12.70 7.48
N LEU A 95 1.48 -13.11 7.12
CA LEU A 95 0.24 -12.62 7.72
C LEU A 95 0.18 -12.95 9.21
N ASP A 96 0.51 -14.19 9.58
CA ASP A 96 0.55 -14.60 10.99
C ASP A 96 1.58 -13.80 11.79
N LYS A 97 2.76 -13.49 11.21
CA LYS A 97 3.77 -12.62 11.84
C LYS A 97 3.30 -11.17 11.96
N VAL A 98 2.59 -10.63 10.98
CA VAL A 98 1.99 -9.29 11.03
C VAL A 98 1.01 -9.20 12.21
N MET A 99 0.17 -10.22 12.39
CA MET A 99 -0.78 -10.30 13.50
C MET A 99 -0.08 -10.51 14.86
N ALA A 100 0.86 -11.47 14.93
CA ALA A 100 1.62 -11.74 16.16
C ALA A 100 2.42 -10.51 16.64
N ASN A 101 2.96 -9.71 15.73
CA ASN A 101 3.65 -8.46 16.03
C ASN A 101 2.72 -7.27 16.25
N ARG A 102 1.41 -7.49 16.19
CA ARG A 102 0.36 -6.48 16.42
C ARG A 102 0.56 -5.22 15.56
N LEU A 103 1.03 -5.37 14.30
CA LEU A 103 1.28 -4.22 13.44
C LEU A 103 0.00 -3.43 13.16
N PRO A 104 -1.15 -4.04 12.82
CA PRO A 104 -2.40 -3.32 12.66
C PRO A 104 -2.83 -2.58 13.93
N THR A 105 -2.74 -3.23 15.10
CA THR A 105 -3.10 -2.63 16.40
C THR A 105 -2.26 -1.38 16.72
N ARG A 106 -0.99 -1.35 16.32
CA ARG A 106 -0.14 -0.17 16.53
C ARG A 106 -0.58 1.01 15.67
N ILE A 107 -1.06 0.75 14.46
CA ILE A 107 -1.57 1.79 13.55
C ILE A 107 -2.91 2.30 14.05
N THR A 108 -3.81 1.44 14.47
CA THR A 108 -5.10 1.85 15.07
C THR A 108 -4.92 2.61 16.39
N ALA A 109 -3.94 2.24 17.20
CA ALA A 109 -3.61 2.99 18.42
C ALA A 109 -3.12 4.42 18.12
N LEU A 110 -2.31 4.59 17.07
CA LEU A 110 -1.87 5.92 16.62
C LEU A 110 -3.05 6.74 16.09
N ALA A 111 -3.95 6.13 15.32
CA ALA A 111 -5.17 6.76 14.84
C ALA A 111 -6.04 7.25 16.00
N ALA A 112 -6.27 6.39 17.00
CA ALA A 112 -7.02 6.76 18.21
C ALA A 112 -6.37 7.92 18.98
N GLN A 113 -5.03 8.00 19.03
CA GLN A 113 -4.31 9.12 19.64
C GLN A 113 -4.46 10.43 18.85
N SER A 114 -4.53 10.35 17.53
CA SER A 114 -4.74 11.51 16.66
C SER A 114 -6.20 11.97 16.62
N GLY A 115 -7.13 11.14 17.10
CA GLY A 115 -8.57 11.41 17.06
C GLY A 115 -9.16 11.33 15.64
N ASP A 116 -8.49 10.69 14.70
CA ASP A 116 -8.91 10.58 13.31
C ASP A 116 -8.33 9.32 12.65
N GLN A 117 -8.93 8.93 11.54
CA GLN A 117 -8.39 7.88 10.66
C GLN A 117 -7.08 8.35 10.03
N LEU A 118 -6.14 7.42 9.82
CA LEU A 118 -4.85 7.72 9.22
C LEU A 118 -4.79 7.22 7.77
N MET A 119 -4.27 8.07 6.90
CA MET A 119 -3.93 7.72 5.53
C MET A 119 -2.41 7.85 5.28
N PRO A 120 -1.80 6.82 4.65
CA PRO A 120 -0.42 6.95 4.23
C PRO A 120 -0.32 7.92 3.04
N THR A 121 0.56 8.89 3.15
CA THR A 121 0.91 9.84 2.09
C THR A 121 2.40 9.76 1.80
N ASP A 122 2.81 10.21 0.61
CA ASP A 122 4.21 10.22 0.17
C ASP A 122 4.89 8.84 0.29
N LEU A 123 4.11 7.76 0.07
CA LEU A 123 4.65 6.40 0.11
C LEU A 123 5.76 6.23 -0.94
N THR A 124 6.93 5.91 -0.47
CA THR A 124 8.09 5.62 -1.31
C THR A 124 8.59 4.21 -1.06
N LEU A 125 8.90 3.49 -2.13
CA LEU A 125 9.57 2.19 -2.07
C LEU A 125 10.87 2.24 -2.87
N LYS A 126 11.96 1.88 -2.21
CA LYS A 126 13.31 1.77 -2.82
C LYS A 126 13.79 0.33 -2.74
N LYS A 127 14.20 -0.22 -3.88
CA LYS A 127 14.77 -1.58 -3.91
C LYS A 127 16.06 -1.61 -3.08
N ARG A 128 16.14 -2.57 -2.15
CA ARG A 128 17.32 -2.73 -1.29
C ARG A 128 18.47 -3.31 -2.11
N ALA A 129 19.64 -2.71 -2.02
CA ALA A 129 20.84 -3.21 -2.69
C ALA A 129 21.24 -4.59 -2.13
N GLY A 130 21.59 -5.52 -3.02
CA GLY A 130 22.03 -6.86 -2.65
C GLY A 130 20.92 -7.81 -2.18
N ALA A 131 19.64 -7.40 -2.25
CA ALA A 131 18.51 -8.27 -1.90
C ALA A 131 17.50 -8.33 -3.05
N GLU A 132 17.15 -9.53 -3.47
CA GLU A 132 16.10 -9.71 -4.48
C GLU A 132 14.73 -9.41 -3.89
N ASN A 133 13.92 -8.65 -4.64
CA ASN A 133 12.52 -8.36 -4.33
C ASN A 133 12.28 -7.85 -2.90
N CYS A 134 13.29 -7.18 -2.32
CA CYS A 134 13.21 -6.53 -1.03
C CYS A 134 13.23 -5.01 -1.22
N TYR A 135 12.31 -4.32 -0.57
CA TYR A 135 12.14 -2.88 -0.70
C TYR A 135 12.13 -2.25 0.69
N ASP A 136 12.90 -1.18 0.85
CA ASP A 136 12.75 -0.26 1.96
C ASP A 136 11.62 0.71 1.64
N PHE A 137 10.71 0.95 2.58
CA PHE A 137 9.61 1.88 2.40
C PHE A 137 9.57 2.95 3.48
N SER A 138 8.98 4.08 3.12
CA SER A 138 8.64 5.16 4.05
C SER A 138 7.36 5.86 3.60
N ALA A 139 6.54 6.30 4.56
CA ALA A 139 5.32 7.08 4.34
C ALA A 139 5.08 8.02 5.52
N ALA A 140 4.47 9.16 5.26
CA ALA A 140 3.86 9.97 6.32
C ALA A 140 2.46 9.42 6.61
N LEU A 141 2.03 9.48 7.86
CA LEU A 141 0.69 9.10 8.30
C LEU A 141 -0.08 10.39 8.62
N LEU A 142 -1.00 10.77 7.74
CA LEU A 142 -1.83 11.96 7.93
C LEU A 142 -3.23 11.58 8.40
N PRO A 143 -3.78 12.34 9.38
CA PRO A 143 -5.20 12.28 9.68
C PRO A 143 -6.03 12.68 8.45
N VAL A 144 -7.16 12.03 8.22
CA VAL A 144 -8.03 12.27 7.05
C VAL A 144 -8.54 13.72 7.04
N THR A 145 -8.87 14.27 8.21
CA THR A 145 -9.36 15.65 8.35
C THR A 145 -8.25 16.65 8.70
N GLY A 146 -7.03 16.16 8.95
CA GLY A 146 -5.89 16.96 9.40
C GLY A 146 -4.90 17.27 8.28
N SER A 147 -4.10 18.31 8.48
CA SER A 147 -3.00 18.70 7.58
C SER A 147 -1.60 18.41 8.14
N THR A 148 -1.52 18.00 9.40
CA THR A 148 -0.25 17.71 10.07
C THR A 148 -0.09 16.21 10.25
N ALA A 149 1.06 15.68 9.89
CA ALA A 149 1.33 14.24 10.06
C ALA A 149 1.25 13.84 11.54
N ALA A 150 0.51 12.77 11.83
CA ALA A 150 0.42 12.17 13.15
C ALA A 150 1.67 11.31 13.46
N GLY A 151 2.39 10.88 12.40
CA GLY A 151 3.59 10.07 12.54
C GLY A 151 4.21 9.73 11.19
N GLN A 152 5.31 9.00 11.25
CA GLN A 152 5.97 8.42 10.08
C GLN A 152 6.05 6.89 10.20
N ALA A 153 5.76 6.22 9.11
CA ALA A 153 5.92 4.77 8.97
C ALA A 153 7.16 4.50 8.11
N SER A 154 8.00 3.58 8.54
CA SER A 154 9.15 3.11 7.75
C SER A 154 9.39 1.63 8.00
N GLY A 155 10.04 0.96 7.05
CA GLY A 155 10.31 -0.45 7.22
C GLY A 155 10.84 -1.12 5.97
N THR A 156 10.72 -2.44 5.94
CA THR A 156 11.10 -3.27 4.80
C THR A 156 10.01 -4.25 4.44
N ILE A 157 9.87 -4.54 3.16
CA ILE A 157 8.97 -5.57 2.64
C ILE A 157 9.72 -6.45 1.64
N THR A 158 9.61 -7.76 1.82
CA THR A 158 10.17 -8.75 0.90
C THR A 158 9.05 -9.47 0.18
N MET A 159 9.17 -9.56 -1.14
CA MET A 159 8.18 -10.20 -2.00
C MET A 159 8.68 -11.53 -2.52
N VAL A 160 7.79 -12.52 -2.60
CA VAL A 160 8.01 -13.81 -3.25
C VAL A 160 6.93 -14.05 -4.29
N LYS A 161 7.21 -14.93 -5.24
CA LYS A 161 6.22 -15.32 -6.23
C LYS A 161 5.71 -16.72 -5.91
N GLU A 162 4.44 -16.83 -5.52
CA GLU A 162 3.74 -18.09 -5.27
C GLU A 162 2.60 -18.25 -6.28
N ASP A 163 2.55 -19.38 -6.96
CA ASP A 163 1.51 -19.70 -7.97
C ASP A 163 1.32 -18.62 -9.04
N GLY A 164 2.43 -17.97 -9.41
CA GLY A 164 2.41 -16.88 -10.39
C GLY A 164 2.08 -15.50 -9.83
N VAL A 165 1.64 -15.39 -8.57
CA VAL A 165 1.24 -14.15 -7.91
C VAL A 165 2.36 -13.66 -6.97
N TRP A 166 2.59 -12.36 -6.95
CA TRP A 166 3.51 -11.74 -6.00
C TRP A 166 2.83 -11.57 -4.64
N LYS A 167 3.46 -12.10 -3.58
CA LYS A 167 2.99 -12.00 -2.19
C LYS A 167 4.09 -11.48 -1.29
N ALA A 168 3.73 -10.72 -0.26
CA ALA A 168 4.66 -10.34 0.79
C ALA A 168 4.99 -11.57 1.65
N SER A 169 6.27 -11.90 1.76
CA SER A 169 6.77 -13.00 2.60
C SER A 169 7.34 -12.52 3.94
N ARG A 170 7.69 -11.25 4.02
CA ARG A 170 8.17 -10.60 5.24
C ARG A 170 7.87 -9.11 5.19
N ILE A 171 7.42 -8.56 6.31
CA ILE A 171 7.31 -7.13 6.51
C ILE A 171 7.83 -6.75 7.89
N THR A 172 8.58 -5.65 7.96
CA THR A 172 8.93 -4.98 9.22
C THR A 172 8.39 -3.57 9.17
N LEU A 173 7.92 -3.05 10.29
CA LEU A 173 7.34 -1.73 10.39
C LEU A 173 7.78 -1.05 11.68
N THR A 174 8.26 0.18 11.54
CA THR A 174 8.53 1.11 12.63
C THR A 174 7.65 2.32 12.44
N ILE A 175 7.01 2.78 13.50
CA ILE A 175 6.21 4.01 13.55
C ILE A 175 6.89 4.95 14.54
N SER A 176 7.13 6.18 14.15
CA SER A 176 7.78 7.23 14.94
C SER A 176 7.01 8.53 14.87
#